data_2a2a0852b82bbe564888209c120ed590
#
_entry.id   2a2a0852b82bbe564888209c120ed590
#
_cell.length_a   1.000
_cell.length_b   1.000
_cell.length_c   1.000
_cell.angle_alpha   90.00
_cell.angle_beta   90.00
_cell.angle_gamma   90.00
#
_symmetry.space_group_name_H-M   'P 1'
#
loop_
_entity.id
_entity.type
_entity.pdbx_description
1 polymer ?
#
loop_
_entity_poly.entity_id
_entity_poly.type
_entity_poly.pdbx_seq_one_letter_code
_entity_poly.pdbx_strand_id
1 'polypeptide(L)'
;MNYIDNIRLDDCFTKDNDLALMNGVQALVRLLIEQAKLDRDNGLQTQGYVSGYPGSPLGTLDLELGRSKKHLEKHNIIFQPAVNEELAATAAWGTQMLGLYDRPQIDGVFSMWYGKGPGLDRSMDALRPISYTHLTLPTMIRV
;
A
#
# COMPACT_ATOMS: atom_id res chain seq x y z
N MET A 1 3.14 -29.78 -21.31
CA MET A 1 2.19 -28.66 -21.13
C MET A 1 1.55 -28.88 -19.77
N ASN A 2 2.02 -28.23 -18.70
CA ASN A 2 1.43 -28.45 -17.39
C ASN A 2 0.13 -27.65 -17.32
N TYR A 3 -0.99 -28.34 -17.31
CA TYR A 3 -2.28 -27.74 -17.02
C TYR A 3 -2.27 -27.26 -15.57
N ILE A 4 -2.69 -26.00 -15.33
CA ILE A 4 -2.92 -25.49 -13.98
C ILE A 4 -4.21 -26.14 -13.49
N ASP A 5 -4.08 -27.33 -12.90
CA ASP A 5 -5.19 -28.00 -12.23
C ASP A 5 -5.47 -27.27 -10.91
N ASN A 6 -6.73 -26.86 -10.69
CA ASN A 6 -7.24 -26.18 -9.49
C ASN A 6 -6.81 -24.72 -9.30
N ILE A 7 -7.17 -23.81 -10.22
CA ILE A 7 -7.10 -22.38 -10.00
C ILE A 7 -8.17 -21.95 -9.00
N ARG A 8 -7.74 -21.32 -7.90
CA ARG A 8 -8.63 -20.66 -6.92
C ARG A 8 -8.63 -19.17 -7.15
N LEU A 9 -9.75 -18.51 -6.83
CA LEU A 9 -9.84 -17.05 -6.94
C LEU A 9 -8.84 -16.30 -6.06
N ASP A 10 -8.46 -16.90 -4.93
CA ASP A 10 -7.51 -16.31 -3.96
C ASP A 10 -6.04 -16.58 -4.33
N ASP A 11 -5.77 -17.37 -5.35
CA ASP A 11 -4.39 -17.71 -5.76
C ASP A 11 -3.58 -16.44 -6.11
N CYS A 12 -4.24 -15.44 -6.67
CA CYS A 12 -3.63 -14.14 -6.96
C CYS A 12 -3.06 -13.43 -5.72
N PHE A 13 -3.50 -13.79 -4.51
CA PHE A 13 -3.04 -13.19 -3.24
C PHE A 13 -2.27 -14.18 -2.35
N THR A 14 -2.42 -15.47 -2.57
CA THR A 14 -1.91 -16.51 -1.65
C THR A 14 -0.81 -17.37 -2.21
N LYS A 15 -0.71 -17.52 -3.54
CA LYS A 15 0.34 -18.34 -4.17
C LYS A 15 1.69 -17.64 -4.12
N ASP A 16 2.67 -18.32 -3.57
CA ASP A 16 4.06 -17.90 -3.54
C ASP A 16 4.88 -18.81 -4.48
N ASN A 17 5.81 -18.20 -5.21
CA ASN A 17 6.77 -18.89 -6.08
C ASN A 17 6.17 -19.74 -7.21
N ASP A 18 4.94 -19.46 -7.62
CA ASP A 18 4.26 -20.17 -8.71
C ASP A 18 3.47 -19.17 -9.59
N LEU A 19 3.03 -19.65 -10.75
CA LEU A 19 2.21 -18.84 -11.65
C LEU A 19 0.83 -18.60 -11.04
N ALA A 20 0.47 -17.35 -10.90
CA ALA A 20 -0.87 -16.91 -10.51
C ALA A 20 -1.47 -16.02 -11.59
N LEU A 21 -2.71 -16.36 -11.99
CA LEU A 21 -3.47 -15.51 -12.90
C LEU A 21 -4.08 -14.35 -12.11
N MET A 22 -3.83 -13.13 -12.55
CA MET A 22 -4.41 -11.93 -11.93
C MET A 22 -4.58 -10.80 -12.94
N ASN A 23 -5.53 -9.93 -12.70
CA ASN A 23 -5.67 -8.69 -13.47
C ASN A 23 -4.80 -7.57 -12.86
N GLY A 24 -4.70 -6.42 -13.57
CA GLY A 24 -3.85 -5.31 -13.13
C GLY A 24 -4.22 -4.74 -11.76
N VAL A 25 -5.51 -4.72 -11.41
CA VAL A 25 -5.98 -4.22 -10.11
C VAL A 25 -5.61 -5.21 -9.00
N GLN A 26 -5.75 -6.50 -9.24
CA GLN A 26 -5.31 -7.54 -8.31
C GLN A 26 -3.78 -7.51 -8.13
N ALA A 27 -3.03 -7.19 -9.18
CA ALA A 27 -1.59 -7.00 -9.09
C ALA A 27 -1.20 -5.83 -8.17
N LEU A 28 -1.96 -4.71 -8.19
CA LEU A 28 -1.75 -3.60 -7.27
C LEU A 28 -2.01 -4.00 -5.81
N VAL A 29 -3.04 -4.79 -5.55
CA VAL A 29 -3.30 -5.33 -4.20
C VAL A 29 -2.21 -6.32 -3.79
N ARG A 30 -1.78 -7.20 -4.71
CA ARG A 30 -0.69 -8.14 -4.49
C ARG A 30 0.63 -7.44 -4.17
N LEU A 31 0.93 -6.32 -4.81
CA LEU A 31 2.13 -5.51 -4.55
C LEU A 31 2.25 -5.14 -3.07
N LEU A 32 1.16 -4.75 -2.42
CA LEU A 32 1.13 -4.43 -1.00
C LEU A 32 1.47 -5.66 -0.13
N ILE A 33 0.93 -6.81 -0.49
CA ILE A 33 1.19 -8.08 0.20
C ILE A 33 2.67 -8.47 0.05
N GLU A 34 3.21 -8.35 -1.16
CA GLU A 34 4.62 -8.65 -1.41
C GLU A 34 5.57 -7.70 -0.68
N GLN A 35 5.22 -6.40 -0.59
CA GLN A 35 5.99 -5.46 0.22
C GLN A 35 6.03 -5.88 1.69
N ALA A 36 4.88 -6.23 2.27
CA ALA A 36 4.80 -6.69 3.65
C ALA A 36 5.58 -7.99 3.90
N LYS A 37 5.65 -8.88 2.91
CA LYS A 37 6.46 -10.11 2.98
C LYS A 37 7.94 -9.78 2.93
N LEU A 38 8.34 -8.95 1.96
CA LEU A 38 9.74 -8.53 1.77
C LEU A 38 10.30 -7.86 3.02
N ASP A 39 9.53 -6.96 3.64
CA ASP A 39 9.94 -6.30 4.88
C ASP A 39 10.15 -7.32 5.99
N ARG A 40 9.22 -8.26 6.16
CA ARG A 40 9.32 -9.32 7.16
C ARG A 40 10.52 -10.23 6.92
N ASP A 41 10.79 -10.60 5.67
CA ASP A 41 11.94 -11.43 5.30
C ASP A 41 13.27 -10.71 5.57
N ASN A 42 13.26 -9.38 5.55
CA ASN A 42 14.37 -8.53 5.97
C ASN A 42 14.42 -8.24 7.49
N GLY A 43 13.53 -8.85 8.27
CA GLY A 43 13.49 -8.69 9.73
C GLY A 43 12.81 -7.42 10.22
N LEU A 44 12.08 -6.70 9.34
CA LEU A 44 11.36 -5.48 9.68
C LEU A 44 9.91 -5.78 10.08
N GLN A 45 9.44 -5.11 11.12
CA GLN A 45 8.05 -5.13 11.56
C GLN A 45 7.30 -3.90 11.03
N THR A 46 6.96 -3.91 9.76
CA THR A 46 6.23 -2.80 9.13
C THR A 46 4.72 -3.06 9.10
N GLN A 47 3.96 -1.97 8.90
CA GLN A 47 2.54 -2.01 8.59
C GLN A 47 2.27 -1.33 7.25
N GLY A 48 1.21 -1.77 6.57
CA GLY A 48 0.75 -1.15 5.34
C GLY A 48 -0.45 -0.23 5.60
N TYR A 49 -0.49 0.92 4.93
CA TYR A 49 -1.63 1.83 4.94
C TYR A 49 -2.04 2.20 3.52
N VAL A 50 -3.29 1.97 3.18
CA VAL A 50 -3.83 2.25 1.85
C VAL A 50 -5.01 3.20 1.97
N SER A 51 -4.94 4.33 1.29
CA SER A 51 -6.02 5.32 1.27
C SER A 51 -6.11 6.01 -0.08
N GLY A 52 -7.31 6.38 -0.44
CA GLY A 52 -7.63 7.09 -1.67
C GLY A 52 -9.10 7.40 -1.76
N TYR A 53 -9.53 7.99 -2.87
CA TYR A 53 -10.91 8.35 -3.10
C TYR A 53 -11.51 7.48 -4.21
N PRO A 54 -12.66 6.81 -3.98
CA PRO A 54 -13.36 6.03 -4.99
C PRO A 54 -13.82 6.89 -6.17
N GLY A 55 -13.92 6.29 -7.36
CA GLY A 55 -14.36 6.98 -8.58
C GLY A 55 -13.24 7.58 -9.42
N SER A 56 -11.98 7.29 -9.10
CA SER A 56 -10.84 7.58 -9.97
C SER A 56 -10.85 6.67 -11.23
N PRO A 57 -9.95 6.89 -12.22
CA PRO A 57 -9.74 5.95 -13.33
C PRO A 57 -9.43 4.52 -12.86
N LEU A 58 -8.99 4.35 -11.61
CA LEU A 58 -8.80 3.07 -10.94
C LEU A 58 -10.06 2.67 -10.13
N GLY A 59 -11.25 2.96 -10.63
CA GLY A 59 -12.52 2.80 -9.92
C GLY A 59 -12.88 1.40 -9.44
N THR A 60 -12.15 0.38 -9.89
CA THR A 60 -12.30 -0.99 -9.37
C THR A 60 -11.29 -1.31 -8.27
N LEU A 61 -10.31 -0.46 -8.00
CA LEU A 61 -9.29 -0.69 -6.97
C LEU A 61 -9.91 -0.70 -5.57
N ASP A 62 -10.80 0.24 -5.27
CA ASP A 62 -11.50 0.28 -3.97
C ASP A 62 -12.28 -1.01 -3.71
N LEU A 63 -12.99 -1.49 -4.75
CA LEU A 63 -13.76 -2.72 -4.65
C LEU A 63 -12.87 -3.92 -4.41
N GLU A 64 -11.73 -3.99 -5.10
CA GLU A 64 -10.79 -5.08 -4.93
C GLU A 64 -10.08 -5.04 -3.57
N LEU A 65 -9.67 -3.86 -3.10
CA LEU A 65 -9.13 -3.66 -1.74
C LEU A 65 -10.14 -4.09 -0.68
N GLY A 66 -11.42 -3.71 -0.85
CA GLY A 66 -12.49 -4.13 0.05
C GLY A 66 -12.74 -5.63 0.05
N ARG A 67 -12.75 -6.28 -1.13
CA ARG A 67 -12.90 -7.75 -1.27
C ARG A 67 -11.73 -8.50 -0.66
N SER A 68 -10.52 -7.94 -0.81
CA SER A 68 -9.26 -8.55 -0.35
C SER A 68 -8.92 -8.21 1.09
N LYS A 69 -9.83 -7.57 1.84
CA LYS A 69 -9.60 -7.08 3.20
C LYS A 69 -8.98 -8.14 4.12
N LYS A 70 -9.49 -9.37 4.09
CA LYS A 70 -8.96 -10.48 4.90
C LYS A 70 -7.49 -10.81 4.57
N HIS A 71 -7.12 -10.72 3.29
CA HIS A 71 -5.73 -10.95 2.87
C HIS A 71 -4.83 -9.80 3.30
N LEU A 72 -5.30 -8.56 3.20
CA LEU A 72 -4.57 -7.37 3.65
C LEU A 72 -4.33 -7.40 5.16
N GLU A 73 -5.38 -7.65 5.96
CA GLU A 73 -5.30 -7.73 7.43
C GLU A 73 -4.32 -8.80 7.90
N LYS A 74 -4.27 -9.96 7.21
CA LYS A 74 -3.30 -11.02 7.50
C LYS A 74 -1.84 -10.57 7.39
N HIS A 75 -1.59 -9.54 6.59
CA HIS A 75 -0.27 -8.95 6.37
C HIS A 75 -0.11 -7.59 7.06
N ASN A 76 -0.95 -7.25 8.04
CA ASN A 76 -0.95 -5.98 8.77
C ASN A 76 -1.11 -4.76 7.85
N ILE A 77 -1.94 -4.88 6.82
CA ILE A 77 -2.24 -3.80 5.88
C ILE A 77 -3.65 -3.28 6.15
N ILE A 78 -3.76 -1.99 6.42
CA ILE A 78 -5.02 -1.30 6.69
C ILE A 78 -5.48 -0.60 5.41
N PHE A 79 -6.67 -0.93 4.94
CA PHE A 79 -7.36 -0.20 3.89
C PHE A 79 -8.40 0.73 4.51
N GLN A 80 -8.20 2.03 4.33
CA GLN A 80 -9.07 3.09 4.85
C GLN A 80 -9.45 4.04 3.71
N PRO A 81 -10.61 3.84 3.04
CA PRO A 81 -11.07 4.78 2.03
C PRO A 81 -11.34 6.15 2.67
N ALA A 82 -10.99 7.21 1.95
CA ALA A 82 -11.18 8.58 2.41
C ALA A 82 -12.38 9.25 1.72
N VAL A 83 -12.85 10.34 2.28
CA VAL A 83 -13.95 11.14 1.70
C VAL A 83 -13.47 12.04 0.54
N ASN A 84 -12.18 12.28 0.43
CA ASN A 84 -11.53 12.92 -0.72
C ASN A 84 -10.04 12.59 -0.78
N GLU A 85 -9.39 12.93 -1.91
CA GLU A 85 -7.99 12.63 -2.16
C GLU A 85 -7.04 13.36 -1.22
N GLU A 86 -7.34 14.60 -0.83
CA GLU A 86 -6.53 15.42 0.06
C GLU A 86 -6.47 14.84 1.46
N LEU A 87 -7.61 14.41 2.01
CA LEU A 87 -7.65 13.73 3.31
C LEU A 87 -6.96 12.38 3.27
N ALA A 88 -7.05 11.64 2.14
CA ALA A 88 -6.30 10.41 1.95
C ALA A 88 -4.78 10.66 2.00
N ALA A 89 -4.31 11.70 1.30
CA ALA A 89 -2.91 12.08 1.29
C ALA A 89 -2.41 12.55 2.67
N THR A 90 -3.22 13.35 3.36
CA THR A 90 -2.91 13.81 4.72
C THR A 90 -2.84 12.65 5.71
N ALA A 91 -3.75 11.68 5.62
CA ALA A 91 -3.71 10.48 6.45
C ALA A 91 -2.47 9.63 6.16
N ALA A 92 -2.12 9.43 4.88
CA ALA A 92 -0.89 8.75 4.48
C ALA A 92 0.35 9.48 5.01
N TRP A 93 0.39 10.82 4.93
CA TRP A 93 1.45 11.61 5.53
C TRP A 93 1.54 11.41 7.03
N GLY A 94 0.40 11.40 7.74
CA GLY A 94 0.36 11.14 9.18
C GLY A 94 1.03 9.81 9.56
N THR A 95 0.86 8.75 8.75
CA THR A 95 1.53 7.47 9.00
C THR A 95 3.06 7.53 8.89
N GLN A 96 3.60 8.52 8.15
CA GLN A 96 5.03 8.70 7.97
C GLN A 96 5.70 9.46 9.14
N MET A 97 4.89 9.96 10.09
CA MET A 97 5.36 10.68 11.28
C MET A 97 5.70 9.76 12.46
N LEU A 98 5.82 8.45 12.21
CA LEU A 98 6.09 7.46 13.25
C LEU A 98 7.32 7.79 14.11
N GLY A 99 8.38 8.33 13.49
CA GLY A 99 9.60 8.75 14.19
C GLY A 99 9.45 9.91 15.17
N LEU A 100 8.29 10.59 15.19
CA LEU A 100 7.98 11.64 16.17
C LEU A 100 7.42 11.08 17.48
N TYR A 101 7.06 9.79 17.51
CA TYR A 101 6.51 9.16 18.70
C TYR A 101 7.61 8.48 19.52
N ASP A 102 7.55 8.64 20.83
CA ASP A 102 8.41 7.92 21.75
C ASP A 102 8.05 6.42 21.72
N ARG A 103 9.04 5.57 21.43
CA ARG A 103 8.92 4.11 21.44
C ARG A 103 7.87 3.56 20.46
N PRO A 104 8.04 3.76 19.16
CA PRO A 104 7.18 3.12 18.17
C PRO A 104 7.23 1.60 18.32
N GLN A 105 6.08 0.94 18.17
CA GLN A 105 5.97 -0.52 18.28
C GLN A 105 6.30 -1.24 16.96
N ILE A 106 6.51 -0.49 15.90
CA ILE A 106 6.80 -0.96 14.54
C ILE A 106 7.94 -0.16 13.95
N ASP A 107 8.65 -0.73 12.99
CA ASP A 107 9.81 -0.11 12.35
C ASP A 107 9.43 0.95 11.32
N GLY A 108 8.25 0.84 10.72
CA GLY A 108 7.79 1.80 9.72
C GLY A 108 6.40 1.49 9.16
N VAL A 109 5.90 2.41 8.34
CA VAL A 109 4.65 2.24 7.61
C VAL A 109 4.92 2.49 6.13
N PHE A 110 4.65 1.50 5.27
CA PHE A 110 4.56 1.77 3.83
C PHE A 110 3.14 2.16 3.47
N SER A 111 3.00 3.11 2.55
CA SER A 111 1.68 3.64 2.18
C SER A 111 1.45 3.60 0.68
N MET A 112 0.22 3.31 0.29
CA MET A 112 -0.27 3.52 -1.06
C MET A 112 -1.40 4.54 -1.05
N TRP A 113 -1.19 5.62 -1.79
CA TRP A 113 -2.22 6.60 -2.10
C TRP A 113 -2.68 6.44 -3.55
N TYR A 114 -3.97 6.55 -3.80
CA TYR A 114 -4.52 6.53 -5.16
C TYR A 114 -5.56 7.64 -5.34
N GLY A 115 -5.54 8.23 -6.55
CA GLY A 115 -6.44 9.30 -6.94
C GLY A 115 -6.27 9.64 -8.41
N LYS A 116 -7.10 10.54 -8.93
CA LYS A 116 -6.97 11.07 -10.30
C LYS A 116 -6.26 12.43 -10.31
N GLY A 117 -5.87 12.91 -11.50
CA GLY A 117 -5.11 14.14 -11.69
C GLY A 117 -5.59 15.34 -10.87
N PRO A 118 -6.87 15.75 -10.95
CA PRO A 118 -7.36 16.88 -10.14
C PRO A 118 -7.25 16.67 -8.62
N GLY A 119 -7.39 15.43 -8.17
CA GLY A 119 -7.17 15.07 -6.77
C GLY A 119 -5.68 15.11 -6.38
N LEU A 120 -4.79 14.75 -7.29
CA LEU A 120 -3.34 14.89 -7.09
C LEU A 120 -2.96 16.37 -6.94
N ASP A 121 -3.43 17.24 -7.82
CA ASP A 121 -3.15 18.68 -7.78
C ASP A 121 -3.57 19.29 -6.44
N ARG A 122 -4.75 18.93 -5.96
CA ARG A 122 -5.26 19.41 -4.66
C ARG A 122 -4.52 18.83 -3.46
N SER A 123 -3.93 17.67 -3.61
CA SER A 123 -3.21 16.96 -2.53
C SER A 123 -1.73 17.30 -2.46
N MET A 124 -1.22 18.16 -3.32
CA MET A 124 0.21 18.45 -3.46
C MET A 124 0.85 18.93 -2.15
N ASP A 125 0.14 19.72 -1.34
CA ASP A 125 0.67 20.22 -0.08
C ASP A 125 0.89 19.11 0.95
N ALA A 126 0.07 18.06 0.93
CA ALA A 126 0.26 16.88 1.78
C ALA A 126 1.31 15.91 1.20
N LEU A 127 1.40 15.82 -0.13
CA LEU A 127 2.32 14.87 -0.80
C LEU A 127 3.77 15.38 -0.84
N ARG A 128 3.99 16.70 -0.92
CA ARG A 128 5.34 17.28 -0.90
C ARG A 128 6.16 16.91 0.34
N PRO A 129 5.64 17.03 1.57
CA PRO A 129 6.38 16.61 2.78
C PRO A 129 6.76 15.12 2.74
N ILE A 130 5.87 14.26 2.25
CA ILE A 130 6.17 12.82 2.08
C ILE A 130 7.37 12.64 1.14
N SER A 131 7.33 13.33 -0.02
CA SER A 131 8.40 13.26 -1.00
C SER A 131 9.74 13.69 -0.42
N TYR A 132 9.78 14.78 0.35
CA TYR A 132 11.02 15.26 0.97
C TYR A 132 11.56 14.31 2.03
N THR A 133 10.71 13.69 2.82
CA THR A 133 11.14 12.75 3.86
C THR A 133 11.62 11.43 3.31
N HIS A 134 10.99 10.92 2.25
CA HIS A 134 11.31 9.60 1.68
C HIS A 134 12.41 9.63 0.63
N LEU A 135 12.48 10.68 -0.20
CA LEU A 135 13.50 10.76 -1.25
C LEU A 135 14.85 11.24 -0.74
N THR A 136 14.90 11.89 0.41
CA THR A 136 16.16 12.36 0.99
C THR A 136 16.81 11.38 1.97
N LEU A 137 16.07 10.43 2.51
CA LEU A 137 16.61 9.42 3.44
C LEU A 137 17.73 8.57 2.84
N PRO A 138 17.69 8.13 1.58
CA PRO A 138 18.82 7.43 0.96
C PRO A 138 20.04 8.32 0.71
N THR A 139 19.87 9.64 0.63
CA THR A 139 20.95 10.60 0.40
C THR A 139 21.55 11.15 1.68
N MET A 140 20.93 10.94 2.81
CA MET A 140 21.51 11.19 4.12
C MET A 140 22.37 10.00 4.55
N ILE A 141 23.34 9.64 3.70
CA ILE A 141 24.48 8.82 4.13
C ILE A 141 25.20 9.64 5.19
N ARG A 142 25.21 9.09 6.37
CA ARG A 142 26.02 9.62 7.47
C ARG A 142 27.46 9.78 6.99
N VAL A 143 27.94 11.01 7.05
CA VAL A 143 29.38 11.28 7.12
C VAL A 143 29.80 11.05 8.56
#